data_c5331bc609aeef30058b4ee9f7f2da36
#
_entry.id   c5331bc609aeef30058b4ee9f7f2da36
#
_cell.length_a   1.000
_cell.length_b   1.000
_cell.length_c   1.000
_cell.angle_alpha   90.00
_cell.angle_beta   90.00
_cell.angle_gamma   90.00
#
_symmetry.space_group_name_H-M   'P 1'
#
loop_
_entity.id
_entity.type
_entity.pdbx_description
1 polymer ?
#
loop_
_entity_poly.entity_id
_entity_poly.type
_entity_poly.pdbx_seq_one_letter_code
_entity_poly.pdbx_strand_id
1 'polypeptide(L)'
;MSKNEDRPTAFTGDRRAQRARGAVKAVWWGAAGMAARALTKPTTAQPDNFKPSAEPAPEGFVRRAWQEAFDKDARDVAAGLYPPMADGPGDAVSAVRQAVDFLNDARAVEARRRRGGGTEAREDAPDGKAYPNYYRQNFHFQTGGWFTDDSARRYDAQVEALFAGTAGAMRRRALSLLSAAWRPRDHRGAAILDLACGSGAFLKDLALTFPRARLIGLDLSAPYLAETRRRTGLAALVQANAEHLPFADASLDAVTCVYLFHELPPRVRPVVAAEIARVLRPGGHLAFADSIQPVDEPRLGRLLEAFPAYFHEPFYGTYSDTDLGALFGAAGLRQVSHDHAFLTKAVLFEKAG
;
A
#
# COMPACT_ATOMS: atom_id res chain seq x y z
N MET A 1 -30.45 24.12 -27.66
CA MET A 1 -30.61 23.87 -26.21
C MET A 1 -29.37 23.10 -25.76
N SER A 2 -28.59 23.75 -24.93
CA SER A 2 -27.23 23.36 -24.54
C SER A 2 -27.23 22.09 -23.65
N LYS A 3 -26.59 21.00 -24.10
CA LYS A 3 -26.21 19.86 -23.27
C LYS A 3 -24.80 20.12 -22.72
N ASN A 4 -24.70 20.98 -21.73
CA ASN A 4 -23.43 21.30 -21.08
C ASN A 4 -23.52 21.09 -19.56
N GLU A 5 -24.15 20.00 -19.13
CA GLU A 5 -24.27 19.63 -17.72
C GLU A 5 -23.88 18.17 -17.56
N ASP A 6 -22.62 17.92 -17.26
CA ASP A 6 -22.10 16.78 -16.47
C ASP A 6 -20.59 16.59 -16.66
N ARG A 7 -19.80 17.68 -16.60
CA ARG A 7 -18.37 17.51 -16.32
C ARG A 7 -18.28 17.07 -14.85
N PRO A 8 -17.52 16.00 -14.52
CA PRO A 8 -17.25 15.65 -13.15
C PRO A 8 -16.73 16.90 -12.44
N THR A 9 -17.38 17.29 -11.36
CA THR A 9 -16.99 18.45 -10.55
C THR A 9 -15.54 18.24 -10.12
N ALA A 10 -14.65 19.09 -10.62
CA ALA A 10 -13.26 19.07 -10.18
C ALA A 10 -13.25 19.27 -8.66
N PHE A 11 -12.57 18.37 -7.94
CA PHE A 11 -12.41 18.53 -6.50
C PHE A 11 -11.63 19.83 -6.25
N THR A 12 -12.22 20.75 -5.48
CA THR A 12 -11.55 21.98 -5.08
C THR A 12 -10.98 21.76 -3.68
N GLY A 13 -9.68 21.46 -3.62
CA GLY A 13 -8.97 21.28 -2.34
C GLY A 13 -8.02 22.45 -2.05
N ASP A 14 -7.97 22.89 -0.79
CA ASP A 14 -6.98 23.85 -0.34
C ASP A 14 -5.65 23.13 -0.02
N ARG A 15 -4.62 23.43 -0.82
CA ARG A 15 -3.26 22.91 -0.63
C ARG A 15 -2.70 23.18 0.77
N ARG A 16 -2.98 24.36 1.34
CA ARG A 16 -2.49 24.72 2.68
C ARG A 16 -3.17 23.87 3.76
N ALA A 17 -4.47 23.69 3.65
CA ALA A 17 -5.23 22.84 4.57
C ALA A 17 -4.76 21.38 4.50
N GLN A 18 -4.49 20.85 3.29
CA GLN A 18 -3.99 19.48 3.13
C GLN A 18 -2.57 19.32 3.72
N ARG A 19 -1.67 20.28 3.50
CA ARG A 19 -0.34 20.28 4.15
C ARG A 19 -0.45 20.34 5.68
N ALA A 20 -1.35 21.14 6.22
CA ALA A 20 -1.58 21.22 7.67
C ALA A 20 -2.07 19.88 8.24
N ARG A 21 -2.99 19.19 7.55
CA ARG A 21 -3.42 17.84 7.93
C ARG A 21 -2.25 16.86 7.93
N GLY A 22 -1.41 16.89 6.89
CA GLY A 22 -0.20 16.08 6.80
C GLY A 22 0.75 16.33 7.98
N ALA A 23 0.98 17.60 8.35
CA ALA A 23 1.82 17.96 9.47
C ALA A 23 1.27 17.45 10.82
N VAL A 24 -0.03 17.59 11.07
CA VAL A 24 -0.68 17.06 12.29
C VAL A 24 -0.52 15.54 12.35
N LYS A 25 -0.77 14.85 11.25
CA LYS A 25 -0.61 13.40 11.13
C LYS A 25 0.84 12.96 11.40
N ALA A 26 1.79 13.68 10.83
CA ALA A 26 3.22 13.44 11.02
C ALA A 26 3.65 13.56 12.49
N VAL A 27 3.19 14.60 13.18
CA VAL A 27 3.46 14.81 14.61
C VAL A 27 2.84 13.68 15.44
N TRP A 28 1.60 13.34 15.17
CA TRP A 28 0.89 12.25 15.88
C TRP A 28 1.61 10.90 15.76
N TRP A 29 1.87 10.46 14.55
CA TRP A 29 2.50 9.16 14.30
C TRP A 29 3.99 9.14 14.64
N GLY A 30 4.67 10.27 14.49
CA GLY A 30 6.05 10.42 14.97
C GLY A 30 6.13 10.26 16.48
N ALA A 31 5.21 10.88 17.23
CA ALA A 31 5.13 10.73 18.69
C ALA A 31 4.77 9.29 19.10
N ALA A 32 3.82 8.64 18.41
CA ALA A 32 3.47 7.23 18.65
C ALA A 32 4.67 6.30 18.41
N GLY A 33 5.42 6.52 17.33
CA GLY A 33 6.63 5.74 17.02
C GLY A 33 7.75 5.96 18.06
N MET A 34 7.94 7.18 18.54
CA MET A 34 8.91 7.46 19.62
C MET A 34 8.49 6.77 20.93
N ALA A 35 7.20 6.83 21.29
CA ALA A 35 6.67 6.17 22.48
C ALA A 35 6.85 4.64 22.38
N ALA A 36 6.58 4.04 21.22
CA ALA A 36 6.81 2.62 21.00
C ALA A 36 8.29 2.25 21.21
N ARG A 37 9.21 3.02 20.65
CA ARG A 37 10.66 2.80 20.83
C ARG A 37 11.08 2.92 22.32
N ALA A 38 10.55 3.89 23.03
CA ALA A 38 10.84 4.06 24.46
C ALA A 38 10.33 2.87 25.29
N LEU A 39 9.16 2.32 24.95
CA LEU A 39 8.53 1.20 25.66
C LEU A 39 9.17 -0.16 25.33
N THR A 40 9.57 -0.37 24.09
CA THR A 40 10.10 -1.65 23.63
C THR A 40 11.60 -1.76 23.86
N LYS A 41 12.30 -0.63 24.04
CA LYS A 41 13.78 -0.57 24.09
C LYS A 41 14.35 -1.45 22.96
N PRO A 42 14.07 -1.09 21.70
CA PRO A 42 14.46 -1.93 20.57
C PRO A 42 15.97 -2.17 20.65
N THR A 43 16.38 -3.39 20.37
CA THR A 43 17.77 -3.74 20.29
C THR A 43 18.39 -2.87 19.21
N THR A 44 19.29 -1.96 19.60
CA THR A 44 20.08 -1.13 18.67
C THR A 44 21.16 -1.97 17.98
N ALA A 45 21.36 -3.21 18.43
CA ALA A 45 22.23 -4.16 17.76
C ALA A 45 21.70 -4.41 16.35
N GLN A 46 22.50 -4.08 15.36
CA GLN A 46 22.29 -4.54 14.00
C GLN A 46 22.14 -6.07 14.07
N PRO A 47 21.25 -6.68 13.24
CA PRO A 47 21.26 -8.11 13.08
C PRO A 47 22.72 -8.54 12.82
N ASP A 48 23.19 -9.58 13.50
CA ASP A 48 24.62 -9.96 13.57
C ASP A 48 25.35 -10.04 12.21
N ASN A 49 24.60 -10.14 11.11
CA ASN A 49 25.11 -10.26 9.76
C ASN A 49 24.73 -9.09 8.83
N PHE A 50 24.07 -8.03 9.31
CA PHE A 50 23.71 -6.92 8.43
C PHE A 50 24.89 -5.94 8.28
N LYS A 51 25.45 -5.92 7.08
CA LYS A 51 26.45 -4.93 6.66
C LYS A 51 25.88 -4.20 5.44
N PRO A 52 25.46 -2.94 5.58
CA PRO A 52 24.96 -2.19 4.44
C PRO A 52 26.05 -2.01 3.38
N SER A 53 25.69 -2.24 2.12
CA SER A 53 26.59 -2.03 0.98
C SER A 53 26.46 -0.61 0.43
N ALA A 54 25.27 -0.02 0.54
CA ALA A 54 25.01 1.33 0.06
C ALA A 54 25.53 2.41 1.03
N GLU A 55 25.97 3.52 0.46
CA GLU A 55 26.41 4.70 1.20
C GLU A 55 25.27 5.32 2.01
N PRO A 56 25.57 5.99 3.15
CA PRO A 56 24.58 6.74 3.89
C PRO A 56 23.98 7.86 3.03
N ALA A 57 22.67 8.07 3.15
CA ALA A 57 22.03 9.20 2.51
C ALA A 57 22.65 10.53 2.98
N PRO A 58 22.77 11.54 2.08
CA PRO A 58 23.22 12.86 2.47
C PRO A 58 22.37 13.45 3.60
N GLU A 59 23.01 14.27 4.45
CA GLU A 59 22.31 14.86 5.61
C GLU A 59 21.01 15.56 5.19
N GLY A 60 19.96 15.29 5.94
CA GLY A 60 18.64 15.84 5.72
C GLY A 60 17.91 15.31 4.47
N PHE A 61 18.54 14.46 3.64
CA PHE A 61 17.92 13.94 2.42
C PHE A 61 16.65 13.12 2.73
N VAL A 62 16.75 12.16 3.64
CA VAL A 62 15.61 11.32 4.06
C VAL A 62 14.45 12.17 4.57
N ARG A 63 14.74 13.19 5.38
CA ARG A 63 13.72 14.12 5.88
C ARG A 63 13.06 14.92 4.74
N ARG A 64 13.84 15.40 3.77
CA ARG A 64 13.27 16.11 2.60
C ARG A 64 12.40 15.21 1.75
N ALA A 65 12.84 13.98 1.47
CA ALA A 65 12.06 13.00 0.72
C ALA A 65 10.74 12.65 1.43
N TRP A 66 10.77 12.52 2.76
CA TRP A 66 9.59 12.33 3.59
C TRP A 66 8.64 13.53 3.53
N GLN A 67 9.14 14.77 3.62
CA GLN A 67 8.32 15.99 3.51
C GLN A 67 7.70 16.12 2.11
N GLU A 68 8.46 15.77 1.07
CA GLU A 68 8.01 15.82 -0.33
C GLU A 68 6.80 14.91 -0.58
N ALA A 69 6.65 13.79 0.15
CA ALA A 69 5.48 12.93 0.04
C ALA A 69 4.19 13.67 0.41
N PHE A 70 4.19 14.46 1.49
CA PHE A 70 3.04 15.30 1.87
C PHE A 70 2.81 16.45 0.89
N ASP A 71 3.89 17.04 0.39
CA ASP A 71 3.79 18.14 -0.58
C ASP A 71 3.21 17.68 -1.93
N LYS A 72 3.57 16.48 -2.38
CA LYS A 72 2.97 15.85 -3.57
C LYS A 72 1.48 15.60 -3.36
N ASP A 73 1.11 14.99 -2.23
CA ASP A 73 -0.29 14.75 -1.88
C ASP A 73 -1.12 16.04 -1.87
N ALA A 74 -0.58 17.09 -1.26
CA ALA A 74 -1.24 18.40 -1.21
C ALA A 74 -1.36 19.07 -2.59
N ARG A 75 -0.37 18.90 -3.47
CA ARG A 75 -0.43 19.39 -4.87
C ARG A 75 -1.53 18.68 -5.67
N ASP A 76 -1.67 17.37 -5.49
CA ASP A 76 -2.66 16.58 -6.23
C ASP A 76 -4.09 16.87 -5.79
N VAL A 77 -4.31 17.07 -4.48
CA VAL A 77 -5.60 17.56 -3.97
C VAL A 77 -5.92 18.94 -4.57
N ALA A 78 -4.95 19.86 -4.58
CA ALA A 78 -5.14 21.19 -5.18
C ALA A 78 -5.35 21.14 -6.70
N ALA A 79 -4.74 20.17 -7.38
CA ALA A 79 -4.95 19.90 -8.79
C ALA A 79 -6.28 19.19 -9.08
N GLY A 80 -7.04 18.80 -8.06
CA GLY A 80 -8.33 18.10 -8.18
C GLY A 80 -8.20 16.68 -8.72
N LEU A 81 -7.09 15.99 -8.46
CA LEU A 81 -6.92 14.59 -8.86
C LEU A 81 -7.73 13.66 -7.96
N TYR A 82 -7.88 14.01 -6.70
CA TYR A 82 -8.74 13.35 -5.73
C TYR A 82 -9.15 14.34 -4.62
N PRO A 83 -10.25 14.06 -3.88
CA PRO A 83 -10.67 14.93 -2.79
C PRO A 83 -9.69 14.88 -1.61
N PRO A 84 -9.73 15.88 -0.70
CA PRO A 84 -9.00 15.80 0.56
C PRO A 84 -9.39 14.54 1.33
N MET A 85 -8.41 13.69 1.65
CA MET A 85 -8.65 12.44 2.36
C MET A 85 -8.59 12.63 3.88
N ALA A 86 -9.50 12.00 4.59
CA ALA A 86 -9.47 11.92 6.03
C ALA A 86 -8.60 10.71 6.45
N ASP A 87 -7.28 10.90 6.36
CA ASP A 87 -6.33 9.93 6.87
C ASP A 87 -6.16 10.11 8.37
N GLY A 88 -6.58 9.18 9.13
CA GLY A 88 -6.38 9.26 10.55
C GLY A 88 -7.40 8.43 11.31
N PRO A 89 -7.27 8.40 12.61
CA PRO A 89 -8.11 7.55 13.46
C PRO A 89 -9.58 8.01 13.57
N GLY A 90 -10.00 9.03 12.83
CA GLY A 90 -11.36 9.57 12.83
C GLY A 90 -11.58 10.53 13.99
N ASP A 91 -11.91 10.04 15.16
CA ASP A 91 -12.11 10.83 16.38
C ASP A 91 -11.02 10.58 17.44
N ALA A 92 -11.00 11.41 18.49
CA ALA A 92 -9.98 11.33 19.54
C ALA A 92 -9.99 9.98 20.30
N VAL A 93 -11.15 9.36 20.48
CA VAL A 93 -11.27 8.05 21.17
C VAL A 93 -10.66 6.96 20.32
N SER A 94 -10.98 6.95 19.02
CA SER A 94 -10.40 6.02 18.05
C SER A 94 -8.88 6.21 17.95
N ALA A 95 -8.40 7.47 17.99
CA ALA A 95 -6.98 7.79 18.01
C ALA A 95 -6.25 7.17 19.19
N VAL A 96 -6.79 7.39 20.39
CA VAL A 96 -6.22 6.83 21.63
C VAL A 96 -6.24 5.31 21.60
N ARG A 97 -7.36 4.69 21.19
CA ARG A 97 -7.47 3.23 21.08
C ARG A 97 -6.40 2.67 20.14
N GLN A 98 -6.29 3.21 18.94
CA GLN A 98 -5.30 2.75 17.96
C GLN A 98 -3.86 2.92 18.48
N ALA A 99 -3.55 4.02 19.18
CA ALA A 99 -2.25 4.22 19.78
C ALA A 99 -1.96 3.19 20.89
N VAL A 100 -2.94 2.90 21.75
CA VAL A 100 -2.82 1.90 22.83
C VAL A 100 -2.62 0.51 22.22
N ASP A 101 -3.44 0.12 21.23
CA ASP A 101 -3.34 -1.17 20.57
C ASP A 101 -1.99 -1.33 19.85
N PHE A 102 -1.50 -0.29 19.18
CA PHE A 102 -0.18 -0.25 18.59
C PHE A 102 0.95 -0.43 19.62
N LEU A 103 0.90 0.31 20.73
CA LEU A 103 1.92 0.24 21.78
C LEU A 103 1.94 -1.12 22.49
N ASN A 104 0.77 -1.73 22.69
CA ASN A 104 0.66 -3.07 23.29
C ASN A 104 1.27 -4.12 22.37
N ASP A 105 1.00 -4.05 21.06
CA ASP A 105 1.52 -5.01 20.10
C ASP A 105 3.02 -4.81 19.83
N ALA A 106 3.54 -3.59 19.93
CA ALA A 106 4.94 -3.26 19.67
C ALA A 106 5.92 -4.12 20.50
N ARG A 107 5.54 -4.47 21.75
CA ARG A 107 6.34 -5.36 22.60
C ARG A 107 6.37 -6.80 22.07
N ALA A 108 5.24 -7.30 21.59
CA ALA A 108 5.14 -8.65 21.03
C ALA A 108 5.92 -8.75 19.71
N VAL A 109 5.81 -7.75 18.86
CA VAL A 109 6.58 -7.62 17.62
C VAL A 109 8.08 -7.60 17.90
N GLU A 110 8.52 -6.79 18.88
CA GLU A 110 9.93 -6.70 19.24
C GLU A 110 10.45 -8.03 19.86
N ALA A 111 9.66 -8.69 20.69
CA ALA A 111 10.01 -9.98 21.26
C ALA A 111 10.15 -11.06 20.14
N ARG A 112 9.27 -11.03 19.13
CA ARG A 112 9.33 -11.94 18.00
C ARG A 112 10.55 -11.67 17.14
N ARG A 113 10.85 -10.39 16.85
CA ARG A 113 12.04 -9.99 16.12
C ARG A 113 13.32 -10.49 16.78
N ARG A 114 13.45 -10.35 18.09
CA ARG A 114 14.64 -10.80 18.87
C ARG A 114 14.90 -12.29 18.78
N ARG A 115 13.85 -13.13 18.70
CA ARG A 115 14.00 -14.58 18.59
C ARG A 115 13.97 -15.10 17.15
N GLY A 116 13.88 -14.21 16.15
CA GLY A 116 13.83 -14.61 14.74
C GLY A 116 12.54 -15.34 14.34
N GLY A 117 11.44 -15.14 15.10
CA GLY A 117 10.13 -15.78 14.83
C GLY A 117 9.46 -15.17 13.59
N GLY A 118 9.46 -15.87 12.46
CA GLY A 118 8.84 -15.41 11.21
C GLY A 118 7.70 -16.29 10.70
N THR A 119 7.41 -17.41 11.40
CA THR A 119 6.45 -18.42 10.92
C THR A 119 5.40 -18.84 11.95
N GLU A 120 5.31 -18.12 13.05
CA GLU A 120 4.33 -18.42 14.13
C GLU A 120 2.89 -18.28 13.65
N ALA A 121 2.63 -17.38 12.67
CA ALA A 121 1.31 -17.23 12.06
C ALA A 121 0.78 -18.50 11.37
N ARG A 122 1.60 -19.55 11.22
CA ARG A 122 1.12 -20.86 10.75
C ARG A 122 0.15 -21.52 11.73
N GLU A 123 0.28 -21.22 13.02
CA GLU A 123 -0.60 -21.72 14.06
C GLU A 123 -1.98 -21.03 14.00
N ASP A 124 -2.03 -19.77 13.57
CA ASP A 124 -3.26 -19.00 13.37
C ASP A 124 -3.90 -19.24 11.99
N ALA A 125 -3.16 -19.85 11.06
CA ALA A 125 -3.66 -20.11 9.72
C ALA A 125 -4.75 -21.18 9.74
N PRO A 126 -5.91 -20.94 9.10
CA PRO A 126 -6.95 -21.95 8.97
C PRO A 126 -6.44 -23.24 8.33
N ASP A 127 -6.97 -24.38 8.77
CA ASP A 127 -6.64 -25.67 8.19
C ASP A 127 -7.01 -25.74 6.71
N GLY A 128 -6.23 -26.51 5.94
CA GLY A 128 -6.49 -26.77 4.52
C GLY A 128 -5.49 -26.11 3.55
N LYS A 129 -5.74 -26.31 2.25
CA LYS A 129 -4.86 -25.87 1.17
C LYS A 129 -5.20 -24.45 0.64
N ALA A 130 -6.11 -23.74 1.30
CA ALA A 130 -6.61 -22.45 0.81
C ALA A 130 -5.54 -21.34 0.77
N TYR A 131 -4.50 -21.46 1.61
CA TYR A 131 -3.43 -20.46 1.69
C TYR A 131 -2.10 -21.04 1.23
N PRO A 132 -1.40 -20.37 0.30
CA PRO A 132 -0.08 -20.82 -0.14
C PRO A 132 0.94 -20.74 1.01
N ASN A 133 1.96 -21.60 0.96
CA ASN A 133 2.96 -21.66 2.03
C ASN A 133 3.71 -20.34 2.24
N TYR A 134 3.96 -19.59 1.17
CA TYR A 134 4.64 -18.29 1.26
C TYR A 134 3.80 -17.24 2.01
N TYR A 135 2.49 -17.38 2.06
CA TYR A 135 1.59 -16.48 2.76
C TYR A 135 1.52 -16.75 4.26
N ARG A 136 1.87 -17.97 4.71
CA ARG A 136 1.79 -18.43 6.11
C ARG A 136 3.00 -17.97 6.91
N GLN A 137 3.18 -16.65 7.03
CA GLN A 137 4.32 -16.03 7.70
C GLN A 137 3.88 -14.78 8.48
N ASN A 138 4.72 -14.36 9.42
CA ASN A 138 4.56 -13.10 10.14
C ASN A 138 5.34 -11.99 9.39
N PHE A 139 4.85 -11.57 8.23
CA PHE A 139 5.41 -10.40 7.57
C PHE A 139 5.49 -9.24 8.56
N HIS A 140 6.54 -8.45 8.50
CA HIS A 140 6.85 -7.36 9.47
C HIS A 140 6.91 -7.81 10.94
N PHE A 141 7.08 -9.10 11.23
CA PHE A 141 6.93 -9.69 12.56
C PHE A 141 5.55 -9.44 13.20
N GLN A 142 4.53 -9.19 12.40
CA GLN A 142 3.19 -8.86 12.83
C GLN A 142 2.54 -10.03 13.59
N THR A 143 1.91 -9.72 14.73
CA THR A 143 1.20 -10.72 15.55
C THR A 143 -0.02 -11.23 14.81
N GLY A 144 -0.15 -12.56 14.70
CA GLY A 144 -1.25 -13.23 13.99
C GLY A 144 -1.13 -13.18 12.46
N GLY A 145 -0.05 -12.62 11.90
CA GLY A 145 0.13 -12.50 10.45
C GLY A 145 -1.08 -11.86 9.78
N TRP A 146 -1.54 -12.46 8.69
CA TRP A 146 -2.75 -12.02 7.96
C TRP A 146 -4.03 -12.77 8.36
N PHE A 147 -4.01 -13.55 9.49
CA PHE A 147 -5.05 -14.52 9.81
C PHE A 147 -5.98 -14.09 10.96
N THR A 148 -5.75 -12.95 11.59
CA THR A 148 -6.54 -12.54 12.76
C THR A 148 -7.21 -11.17 12.57
N ASP A 149 -8.40 -11.02 13.17
CA ASP A 149 -9.13 -9.74 13.17
C ASP A 149 -8.34 -8.65 13.89
N ASP A 150 -7.60 -9.00 14.93
CA ASP A 150 -6.76 -8.07 15.69
C ASP A 150 -5.63 -7.53 14.84
N SER A 151 -5.00 -8.37 14.02
CA SER A 151 -4.01 -7.98 13.04
C SER A 151 -4.61 -6.98 12.03
N ALA A 152 -5.74 -7.32 11.42
CA ALA A 152 -6.41 -6.47 10.44
C ALA A 152 -6.77 -5.08 11.00
N ARG A 153 -7.24 -5.01 12.25
CA ARG A 153 -7.58 -3.71 12.90
C ARG A 153 -6.36 -2.84 13.18
N ARG A 154 -5.22 -3.44 13.54
CA ARG A 154 -3.99 -2.71 13.92
C ARG A 154 -3.12 -2.32 12.74
N TYR A 155 -3.27 -3.00 11.61
CA TYR A 155 -2.37 -2.88 10.47
C TYR A 155 -2.10 -1.43 10.02
N ASP A 156 -3.14 -0.63 9.79
CA ASP A 156 -2.95 0.74 9.31
C ASP A 156 -2.22 1.62 10.32
N ALA A 157 -2.48 1.45 11.62
CA ALA A 157 -1.77 2.18 12.65
C ALA A 157 -0.29 1.81 12.70
N GLN A 158 0.03 0.52 12.52
CA GLN A 158 1.41 0.03 12.45
C GLN A 158 2.15 0.61 11.24
N VAL A 159 1.52 0.57 10.06
CA VAL A 159 2.10 1.10 8.82
C VAL A 159 2.26 2.62 8.88
N GLU A 160 1.28 3.36 9.40
CA GLU A 160 1.39 4.81 9.57
C GLU A 160 2.49 5.19 10.57
N ALA A 161 2.63 4.45 11.67
CA ALA A 161 3.71 4.67 12.63
C ALA A 161 5.09 4.33 12.03
N LEU A 162 5.20 3.26 11.24
CA LEU A 162 6.42 2.87 10.56
C LEU A 162 6.92 3.98 9.61
N PHE A 163 6.02 4.55 8.83
CA PHE A 163 6.33 5.59 7.84
C PHE A 163 6.08 7.03 8.37
N ALA A 164 5.97 7.21 9.68
CA ALA A 164 5.78 8.49 10.35
C ALA A 164 4.66 9.34 9.70
N GLY A 165 3.52 8.70 9.38
CA GLY A 165 2.33 9.35 8.87
C GLY A 165 2.26 9.53 7.35
N THR A 166 3.27 9.10 6.58
CA THR A 166 3.27 9.27 5.11
C THR A 166 2.58 8.15 4.34
N ALA A 167 2.19 7.05 4.99
CA ALA A 167 1.69 5.86 4.30
C ALA A 167 0.50 6.16 3.37
N GLY A 168 -0.47 6.96 3.80
CA GLY A 168 -1.58 7.38 2.93
C GLY A 168 -1.12 8.19 1.72
N ALA A 169 -0.24 9.18 1.91
CA ALA A 169 0.33 10.00 0.83
C ALA A 169 1.13 9.15 -0.17
N MET A 170 1.86 8.16 0.32
CA MET A 170 2.61 7.20 -0.50
C MET A 170 1.67 6.33 -1.35
N ARG A 171 0.65 5.71 -0.75
CA ARG A 171 -0.35 4.90 -1.47
C ARG A 171 -1.05 5.69 -2.58
N ARG A 172 -1.42 6.93 -2.30
CA ARG A 172 -2.12 7.80 -3.26
C ARG A 172 -1.31 8.20 -4.49
N ARG A 173 -0.01 7.84 -4.57
CA ARG A 173 0.72 8.01 -5.85
C ARG A 173 0.10 7.19 -6.98
N ALA A 174 -0.33 5.94 -6.71
CA ALA A 174 -1.06 5.14 -7.69
C ALA A 174 -2.40 5.79 -8.09
N LEU A 175 -3.14 6.31 -7.10
CA LEU A 175 -4.40 7.03 -7.34
C LEU A 175 -4.19 8.29 -8.17
N SER A 176 -3.12 9.04 -7.89
CA SER A 176 -2.75 10.25 -8.65
C SER A 176 -2.54 9.94 -10.13
N LEU A 177 -1.75 8.91 -10.44
CA LEU A 177 -1.48 8.50 -11.82
C LEU A 177 -2.75 8.04 -12.54
N LEU A 178 -3.56 7.20 -11.90
CA LEU A 178 -4.82 6.71 -12.45
C LEU A 178 -5.81 7.86 -12.69
N SER A 179 -5.97 8.73 -11.70
CA SER A 179 -6.89 9.87 -11.77
C SER A 179 -6.48 10.86 -12.87
N ALA A 180 -5.19 11.14 -13.02
CA ALA A 180 -4.67 11.98 -14.10
C ALA A 180 -4.98 11.39 -15.49
N ALA A 181 -4.75 10.09 -15.67
CA ALA A 181 -5.02 9.38 -16.92
C ALA A 181 -6.52 9.31 -17.26
N TRP A 182 -7.36 9.23 -16.22
CA TRP A 182 -8.80 9.08 -16.38
C TRP A 182 -9.57 10.40 -16.38
N ARG A 183 -8.94 11.53 -16.14
CA ARG A 183 -9.56 12.85 -16.09
C ARG A 183 -10.49 13.18 -17.27
N PRO A 184 -10.15 12.81 -18.52
CA PRO A 184 -11.02 13.06 -19.66
C PRO A 184 -12.17 12.06 -19.81
N ARG A 185 -12.24 11.00 -18.99
CA ARG A 185 -13.16 9.87 -19.16
C ARG A 185 -14.39 10.03 -18.26
N ASP A 186 -15.51 9.49 -18.72
CA ASP A 186 -16.66 9.22 -17.85
C ASP A 186 -16.36 7.91 -17.08
N HIS A 187 -16.42 7.99 -15.75
CA HIS A 187 -16.13 6.84 -14.87
C HIS A 187 -17.41 6.08 -14.46
N ARG A 188 -18.58 6.47 -14.98
CA ARG A 188 -19.85 5.78 -14.65
C ARG A 188 -19.80 4.34 -15.09
N GLY A 189 -19.98 3.43 -14.12
CA GLY A 189 -19.98 2.01 -14.37
C GLY A 189 -18.62 1.39 -14.66
N ALA A 190 -17.53 2.18 -14.67
CA ALA A 190 -16.18 1.64 -14.78
C ALA A 190 -15.92 0.63 -13.66
N ALA A 191 -15.40 -0.54 -14.01
CA ALA A 191 -15.08 -1.60 -13.07
C ALA A 191 -13.63 -1.50 -12.61
N ILE A 192 -13.42 -1.23 -11.33
CA ILE A 192 -12.10 -1.10 -10.72
C ILE A 192 -11.95 -2.20 -9.65
N LEU A 193 -10.90 -3.00 -9.80
CA LEU A 193 -10.47 -3.98 -8.80
C LEU A 193 -9.33 -3.39 -7.97
N ASP A 194 -9.47 -3.37 -6.65
CA ASP A 194 -8.35 -3.18 -5.72
C ASP A 194 -7.84 -4.55 -5.31
N LEU A 195 -6.71 -4.95 -5.89
CA LEU A 195 -6.07 -6.25 -5.69
C LEU A 195 -5.18 -6.23 -4.47
N ALA A 196 -5.35 -7.17 -3.56
CA ALA A 196 -4.78 -7.18 -2.21
C ALA A 196 -5.20 -5.93 -1.43
N CYS A 197 -6.50 -5.69 -1.35
CA CYS A 197 -7.06 -4.46 -0.77
C CYS A 197 -6.82 -4.31 0.74
N GLY A 198 -6.32 -5.35 1.41
CA GLY A 198 -5.95 -5.36 2.81
C GLY A 198 -7.10 -4.91 3.72
N SER A 199 -6.84 -3.93 4.56
CA SER A 199 -7.81 -3.29 5.48
C SER A 199 -8.76 -2.29 4.79
N GLY A 200 -8.67 -2.11 3.46
CA GLY A 200 -9.54 -1.24 2.68
C GLY A 200 -9.19 0.25 2.73
N ALA A 201 -8.02 0.62 3.22
CA ALA A 201 -7.64 2.03 3.30
C ALA A 201 -7.56 2.68 1.91
N PHE A 202 -6.93 2.02 0.93
CA PHE A 202 -6.84 2.52 -0.43
C PHE A 202 -8.16 2.40 -1.19
N LEU A 203 -8.92 1.33 -0.96
CA LEU A 203 -10.25 1.14 -1.54
C LEU A 203 -11.22 2.26 -1.12
N LYS A 204 -11.08 2.79 0.10
CA LYS A 204 -11.82 3.97 0.55
C LYS A 204 -11.44 5.22 -0.24
N ASP A 205 -10.16 5.43 -0.51
CA ASP A 205 -9.67 6.55 -1.32
C ASP A 205 -10.18 6.46 -2.76
N LEU A 206 -10.21 5.25 -3.34
CA LEU A 206 -10.84 4.97 -4.64
C LEU A 206 -12.33 5.32 -4.66
N ALA A 207 -13.08 4.92 -3.61
CA ALA A 207 -14.51 5.18 -3.51
C ALA A 207 -14.84 6.70 -3.48
N LEU A 208 -14.01 7.47 -2.78
CA LEU A 208 -14.16 8.91 -2.72
C LEU A 208 -13.77 9.60 -4.05
N THR A 209 -12.82 9.02 -4.77
CA THR A 209 -12.31 9.60 -6.03
C THR A 209 -13.18 9.22 -7.22
N PHE A 210 -13.67 7.99 -7.26
CA PHE A 210 -14.49 7.45 -8.35
C PHE A 210 -15.86 6.98 -7.84
N PRO A 211 -16.73 7.89 -7.32
CA PRO A 211 -17.96 7.52 -6.63
C PRO A 211 -19.02 6.87 -7.53
N ARG A 212 -18.84 6.92 -8.85
CA ARG A 212 -19.75 6.30 -9.84
C ARG A 212 -19.17 5.02 -10.46
N ALA A 213 -17.95 4.63 -10.08
CA ALA A 213 -17.34 3.37 -10.51
C ALA A 213 -17.88 2.19 -9.69
N ARG A 214 -17.85 1.02 -10.29
CA ARG A 214 -18.08 -0.24 -9.60
C ARG A 214 -16.76 -0.72 -8.98
N LEU A 215 -16.62 -0.56 -7.68
CA LEU A 215 -15.43 -0.94 -6.94
C LEU A 215 -15.55 -2.36 -6.40
N ILE A 216 -14.49 -3.13 -6.54
CA ILE A 216 -14.35 -4.49 -6.05
C ILE A 216 -13.05 -4.54 -5.24
N GLY A 217 -13.13 -5.00 -3.99
CA GLY A 217 -11.95 -5.31 -3.20
C GLY A 217 -11.67 -6.81 -3.22
N LEU A 218 -10.44 -7.21 -3.48
CA LEU A 218 -10.02 -8.60 -3.39
C LEU A 218 -8.82 -8.72 -2.47
N ASP A 219 -8.91 -9.67 -1.54
CA ASP A 219 -7.81 -10.04 -0.67
C ASP A 219 -7.86 -11.55 -0.36
N LEU A 220 -6.74 -12.12 -0.02
CA LEU A 220 -6.67 -13.51 0.39
C LEU A 220 -7.12 -13.70 1.85
N SER A 221 -6.97 -12.67 2.69
CA SER A 221 -7.32 -12.68 4.10
C SER A 221 -8.80 -12.41 4.35
N ALA A 222 -9.53 -13.37 4.90
CA ALA A 222 -10.91 -13.17 5.34
C ALA A 222 -11.01 -12.12 6.49
N PRO A 223 -10.15 -12.10 7.52
CA PRO A 223 -10.15 -11.05 8.54
C PRO A 223 -9.95 -9.64 7.96
N TYR A 224 -9.05 -9.48 7.00
CA TYR A 224 -8.82 -8.18 6.37
C TYR A 224 -10.00 -7.74 5.51
N LEU A 225 -10.66 -8.65 4.80
CA LEU A 225 -11.91 -8.35 4.10
C LEU A 225 -13.06 -7.96 5.05
N ALA A 226 -13.13 -8.59 6.22
CA ALA A 226 -14.09 -8.18 7.24
C ALA A 226 -13.83 -6.75 7.75
N GLU A 227 -12.57 -6.39 7.97
CA GLU A 227 -12.17 -5.03 8.33
C GLU A 227 -12.45 -4.03 7.18
N THR A 228 -12.16 -4.41 5.93
CA THR A 228 -12.49 -3.61 4.74
C THR A 228 -13.99 -3.33 4.67
N ARG A 229 -14.83 -4.33 4.90
CA ARG A 229 -16.30 -4.15 4.92
C ARG A 229 -16.73 -3.18 6.01
N ARG A 230 -16.18 -3.34 7.21
CA ARG A 230 -16.46 -2.47 8.35
C ARG A 230 -16.09 -1.01 8.06
N ARG A 231 -14.97 -0.80 7.38
CA ARG A 231 -14.40 0.53 7.10
C ARG A 231 -15.08 1.24 5.94
N THR A 232 -15.36 0.51 4.87
CA THR A 232 -15.82 1.10 3.61
C THR A 232 -17.32 0.98 3.39
N GLY A 233 -17.98 0.03 4.03
CA GLY A 233 -19.37 -0.32 3.76
C GLY A 233 -19.59 -1.00 2.41
N LEU A 234 -18.54 -1.26 1.63
CA LEU A 234 -18.65 -1.89 0.31
C LEU A 234 -19.06 -3.35 0.42
N ALA A 235 -19.98 -3.77 -0.45
CA ALA A 235 -20.48 -5.14 -0.50
C ALA A 235 -19.69 -6.04 -1.45
N ALA A 236 -19.04 -5.47 -2.47
CA ALA A 236 -18.30 -6.23 -3.49
C ALA A 236 -16.87 -6.54 -3.01
N LEU A 237 -16.77 -7.48 -2.07
CA LEU A 237 -15.51 -8.00 -1.52
C LEU A 237 -15.39 -9.48 -1.87
N VAL A 238 -14.22 -9.88 -2.38
CA VAL A 238 -13.93 -11.23 -2.88
C VAL A 238 -12.72 -11.79 -2.17
N GLN A 239 -12.86 -12.94 -1.52
CA GLN A 239 -11.72 -13.69 -1.00
C GLN A 239 -11.16 -14.58 -2.11
N ALA A 240 -9.95 -14.28 -2.60
CA ALA A 240 -9.29 -15.08 -3.62
C ALA A 240 -7.77 -14.85 -3.61
N ASN A 241 -7.05 -15.81 -4.22
CA ASN A 241 -5.62 -15.70 -4.45
C ASN A 241 -5.37 -14.90 -5.74
N ALA A 242 -4.43 -13.95 -5.69
CA ALA A 242 -4.02 -13.13 -6.83
C ALA A 242 -3.45 -13.96 -8.01
N GLU A 243 -2.99 -15.17 -7.76
CA GLU A 243 -2.52 -16.11 -8.78
C GLU A 243 -3.64 -16.66 -9.67
N HIS A 244 -4.92 -16.54 -9.24
CA HIS A 244 -6.11 -17.02 -9.94
C HIS A 244 -7.29 -16.08 -9.68
N LEU A 245 -7.40 -15.02 -10.45
CA LEU A 245 -8.45 -14.01 -10.28
C LEU A 245 -9.80 -14.53 -10.77
N PRO A 246 -10.86 -14.51 -9.94
CA PRO A 246 -12.19 -15.04 -10.29
C PRO A 246 -12.99 -14.06 -11.17
N PHE A 247 -12.36 -13.47 -12.16
CA PHE A 247 -12.95 -12.56 -13.13
C PHE A 247 -12.72 -13.05 -14.54
N ALA A 248 -13.68 -12.77 -15.43
CA ALA A 248 -13.54 -13.08 -16.85
C ALA A 248 -12.42 -12.26 -17.50
N ASP A 249 -11.89 -12.74 -18.60
CA ASP A 249 -10.93 -12.02 -19.43
C ASP A 249 -11.53 -10.69 -19.89
N ALA A 250 -10.71 -9.65 -19.91
CA ALA A 250 -11.09 -8.32 -20.40
C ALA A 250 -12.38 -7.76 -19.75
N SER A 251 -12.59 -7.99 -18.45
CA SER A 251 -13.81 -7.58 -17.72
C SER A 251 -13.65 -6.32 -16.87
N LEU A 252 -12.40 -5.86 -16.63
CA LEU A 252 -12.10 -4.75 -15.76
C LEU A 252 -11.50 -3.56 -16.53
N ASP A 253 -11.87 -2.35 -16.14
CA ASP A 253 -11.35 -1.09 -16.70
C ASP A 253 -10.04 -0.67 -16.02
N ALA A 254 -9.91 -0.98 -14.73
CA ALA A 254 -8.66 -0.81 -14.00
C ALA A 254 -8.47 -1.89 -12.93
N VAL A 255 -7.19 -2.16 -12.64
CA VAL A 255 -6.72 -2.86 -11.44
C VAL A 255 -5.80 -1.90 -10.70
N THR A 256 -5.99 -1.78 -9.39
CA THR A 256 -5.03 -1.16 -8.49
C THR A 256 -4.34 -2.26 -7.70
N CYS A 257 -3.04 -2.14 -7.48
CA CYS A 257 -2.26 -3.11 -6.73
C CYS A 257 -1.22 -2.34 -5.91
N VAL A 258 -1.40 -2.35 -4.58
CA VAL A 258 -0.59 -1.52 -3.67
C VAL A 258 0.06 -2.40 -2.62
N TYR A 259 1.39 -2.42 -2.58
CA TYR A 259 2.22 -3.14 -1.61
C TYR A 259 1.97 -4.66 -1.57
N LEU A 260 1.92 -5.29 -2.74
CA LEU A 260 1.78 -6.74 -2.85
C LEU A 260 3.06 -7.42 -3.36
N PHE A 261 3.71 -6.86 -4.38
CA PHE A 261 4.73 -7.59 -5.12
C PHE A 261 6.01 -7.86 -4.33
N HIS A 262 6.35 -7.01 -3.36
CA HIS A 262 7.48 -7.26 -2.46
C HIS A 262 7.23 -8.44 -1.49
N GLU A 263 5.98 -8.83 -1.26
CA GLU A 263 5.59 -9.98 -0.44
C GLU A 263 5.48 -11.30 -1.25
N LEU A 264 5.56 -11.22 -2.58
CA LEU A 264 5.44 -12.39 -3.46
C LEU A 264 6.80 -13.03 -3.76
N PRO A 265 6.87 -14.37 -3.75
CA PRO A 265 8.04 -15.09 -4.27
C PRO A 265 8.32 -14.72 -5.75
N PRO A 266 9.58 -14.73 -6.20
CA PRO A 266 9.93 -14.39 -7.59
C PRO A 266 9.13 -15.16 -8.65
N ARG A 267 8.87 -16.44 -8.40
CA ARG A 267 8.08 -17.31 -9.31
C ARG A 267 6.59 -16.96 -9.40
N VAL A 268 6.05 -16.29 -8.39
CA VAL A 268 4.63 -15.92 -8.29
C VAL A 268 4.35 -14.59 -8.98
N ARG A 269 5.30 -13.65 -8.96
CA ARG A 269 5.14 -12.31 -9.56
C ARG A 269 4.70 -12.35 -11.03
N PRO A 270 5.32 -13.16 -11.94
CA PRO A 270 4.86 -13.22 -13.33
C PRO A 270 3.46 -13.85 -13.48
N VAL A 271 3.07 -14.78 -12.61
CA VAL A 271 1.73 -15.35 -12.62
C VAL A 271 0.69 -14.28 -12.27
N VAL A 272 0.93 -13.51 -11.21
CA VAL A 272 0.03 -12.42 -10.81
C VAL A 272 0.00 -11.31 -11.88
N ALA A 273 1.14 -10.97 -12.48
CA ALA A 273 1.18 -9.98 -13.56
C ALA A 273 0.35 -10.44 -14.79
N ALA A 274 0.42 -11.72 -15.14
CA ALA A 274 -0.38 -12.30 -16.23
C ALA A 274 -1.88 -12.28 -15.91
N GLU A 275 -2.28 -12.61 -14.68
CA GLU A 275 -3.68 -12.57 -14.26
C GLU A 275 -4.25 -11.14 -14.27
N ILE A 276 -3.47 -10.15 -13.79
CA ILE A 276 -3.82 -8.72 -13.90
C ILE A 276 -4.06 -8.34 -15.36
N ALA A 277 -3.13 -8.70 -16.24
CA ALA A 277 -3.25 -8.43 -17.68
C ALA A 277 -4.45 -9.15 -18.31
N ARG A 278 -4.73 -10.39 -17.93
CA ARG A 278 -5.85 -11.16 -18.43
C ARG A 278 -7.19 -10.48 -18.15
N VAL A 279 -7.41 -10.04 -16.90
CA VAL A 279 -8.70 -9.47 -16.51
C VAL A 279 -8.92 -8.03 -16.99
N LEU A 280 -7.83 -7.28 -17.28
CA LEU A 280 -7.93 -5.95 -17.85
C LEU A 280 -8.44 -5.98 -19.28
N ARG A 281 -9.29 -5.03 -19.65
CA ARG A 281 -9.69 -4.75 -21.03
C ARG A 281 -8.54 -4.18 -21.82
N PRO A 282 -8.50 -4.32 -23.16
CA PRO A 282 -7.65 -3.50 -24.01
C PRO A 282 -7.82 -2.01 -23.68
N GLY A 283 -6.72 -1.27 -23.49
CA GLY A 283 -6.73 0.12 -23.01
C GLY A 283 -7.10 0.28 -21.52
N GLY A 284 -7.28 -0.80 -20.77
CA GLY A 284 -7.44 -0.80 -19.32
C GLY A 284 -6.11 -0.54 -18.60
N HIS A 285 -6.17 -0.09 -17.33
CA HIS A 285 -5.01 0.39 -16.61
C HIS A 285 -4.71 -0.45 -15.37
N LEU A 286 -3.42 -0.73 -15.14
CA LEU A 286 -2.90 -1.14 -13.85
C LEU A 286 -2.26 0.08 -13.17
N ALA A 287 -2.83 0.52 -12.05
CA ALA A 287 -2.20 1.50 -11.16
C ALA A 287 -1.46 0.75 -10.05
N PHE A 288 -0.18 0.59 -10.23
CA PHE A 288 0.71 -0.16 -9.37
C PHE A 288 1.42 0.79 -8.40
N ALA A 289 1.53 0.42 -7.13
CA ALA A 289 2.44 1.06 -6.19
C ALA A 289 3.08 0.02 -5.28
N ASP A 290 4.38 0.14 -5.08
CA ASP A 290 5.12 -0.74 -4.18
C ASP A 290 6.37 -0.03 -3.66
N SER A 291 7.21 -0.71 -2.88
CA SER A 291 8.45 -0.15 -2.40
C SER A 291 9.30 0.39 -3.56
N ILE A 292 9.89 1.56 -3.34
CA ILE A 292 10.89 2.09 -4.24
C ILE A 292 12.09 1.13 -4.29
N GLN A 293 12.74 1.05 -5.44
CA GLN A 293 13.90 0.19 -5.65
C GLN A 293 15.20 1.03 -5.63
N PRO A 294 16.37 0.44 -5.32
CA PRO A 294 17.65 1.17 -5.31
C PRO A 294 17.97 1.88 -6.64
N VAL A 295 17.51 1.32 -7.77
CA VAL A 295 17.68 1.93 -9.10
C VAL A 295 16.88 3.23 -9.27
N ASP A 296 15.78 3.40 -8.57
CA ASP A 296 14.93 4.60 -8.65
C ASP A 296 15.53 5.76 -7.84
N GLU A 297 16.11 5.47 -6.67
CA GLU A 297 16.72 6.46 -5.79
C GLU A 297 17.88 5.84 -4.99
N PRO A 298 19.08 5.80 -5.57
CA PRO A 298 20.24 5.17 -4.93
C PRO A 298 20.60 5.74 -3.55
N ARG A 299 20.26 7.02 -3.28
CA ARG A 299 20.51 7.66 -1.98
C ARG A 299 19.67 7.06 -0.84
N LEU A 300 18.61 6.32 -1.13
CA LEU A 300 17.83 5.55 -0.17
C LEU A 300 18.30 4.10 -0.03
N GLY A 301 19.28 3.67 -0.83
CA GLY A 301 19.75 2.28 -0.91
C GLY A 301 20.02 1.68 0.46
N ARG A 302 20.77 2.37 1.33
CA ARG A 302 21.04 1.89 2.70
C ARG A 302 19.78 1.68 3.55
N LEU A 303 18.77 2.51 3.39
CA LEU A 303 17.48 2.38 4.09
C LEU A 303 16.70 1.17 3.55
N LEU A 304 16.74 0.96 2.23
CA LEU A 304 16.08 -0.17 1.57
C LEU A 304 16.76 -1.50 1.92
N GLU A 305 18.09 -1.55 1.99
CA GLU A 305 18.84 -2.70 2.48
C GLU A 305 18.53 -3.02 3.96
N ALA A 306 18.32 -1.99 4.77
CA ALA A 306 18.02 -2.17 6.19
C ALA A 306 16.61 -2.76 6.40
N PHE A 307 15.67 -2.51 5.50
CA PHE A 307 14.28 -2.91 5.69
C PHE A 307 14.12 -4.43 5.89
N PRO A 308 14.56 -5.32 4.99
CA PRO A 308 14.47 -6.77 5.19
C PRO A 308 15.37 -7.31 6.31
N ALA A 309 16.38 -6.54 6.73
CA ALA A 309 17.24 -6.93 7.86
C ALA A 309 16.55 -6.71 9.22
N TYR A 310 15.69 -5.69 9.33
CA TYR A 310 14.98 -5.34 10.56
C TYR A 310 13.55 -5.84 10.62
N PHE A 311 12.99 -6.26 9.48
CA PHE A 311 11.63 -6.79 9.35
C PHE A 311 11.67 -8.16 8.68
N HIS A 312 10.71 -9.00 8.99
CA HIS A 312 10.58 -10.29 8.32
C HIS A 312 9.97 -10.09 6.93
N GLU A 313 10.83 -9.93 5.93
CA GLU A 313 10.49 -9.66 4.53
C GLU A 313 11.23 -10.62 3.60
N PRO A 314 10.82 -11.90 3.54
CA PRO A 314 11.60 -12.95 2.90
C PRO A 314 11.78 -12.77 1.40
N PHE A 315 10.92 -11.98 0.74
CA PHE A 315 10.95 -11.80 -0.72
C PHE A 315 11.36 -10.40 -1.15
N TYR A 316 11.56 -9.49 -0.21
CA TYR A 316 11.87 -8.08 -0.48
C TYR A 316 13.19 -7.91 -1.26
N GLY A 317 14.25 -8.62 -0.91
CA GLY A 317 15.54 -8.53 -1.62
C GLY A 317 15.38 -8.87 -3.11
N THR A 318 14.68 -9.96 -3.42
CA THR A 318 14.41 -10.35 -4.81
C THR A 318 13.46 -9.39 -5.54
N TYR A 319 12.58 -8.68 -4.81
CA TYR A 319 11.76 -7.62 -5.38
C TYR A 319 12.61 -6.39 -5.73
N SER A 320 13.55 -6.01 -4.87
CA SER A 320 14.45 -4.87 -5.11
C SER A 320 15.24 -4.99 -6.41
N ASP A 321 15.52 -6.22 -6.85
CA ASP A 321 16.26 -6.53 -8.07
C ASP A 321 15.35 -6.81 -9.28
N THR A 322 14.02 -6.79 -9.11
CA THR A 322 13.08 -7.11 -10.19
C THR A 322 12.92 -5.91 -11.13
N ASP A 323 13.17 -6.10 -12.42
CA ASP A 323 12.77 -5.14 -13.45
C ASP A 323 11.24 -5.21 -13.64
N LEU A 324 10.53 -4.26 -13.02
CA LEU A 324 9.06 -4.19 -13.10
C LEU A 324 8.57 -3.86 -14.51
N GLY A 325 9.34 -3.09 -15.29
CA GLY A 325 9.00 -2.79 -16.69
C GLY A 325 9.03 -4.04 -17.55
N ALA A 326 10.08 -4.85 -17.44
CA ALA A 326 10.19 -6.14 -18.12
C ALA A 326 9.15 -7.15 -17.64
N LEU A 327 8.91 -7.22 -16.32
CA LEU A 327 7.92 -8.14 -15.73
C LEU A 327 6.51 -7.89 -16.28
N PHE A 328 6.02 -6.67 -16.19
CA PHE A 328 4.69 -6.30 -16.67
C PHE A 328 4.62 -6.24 -18.20
N GLY A 329 5.72 -5.85 -18.87
CA GLY A 329 5.84 -5.87 -20.31
C GLY A 329 5.67 -7.27 -20.90
N ALA A 330 6.26 -8.30 -20.27
CA ALA A 330 6.07 -9.70 -20.66
C ALA A 330 4.61 -10.17 -20.54
N ALA A 331 3.82 -9.55 -19.67
CA ALA A 331 2.39 -9.78 -19.53
C ALA A 331 1.52 -8.93 -20.49
N GLY A 332 2.12 -8.11 -21.37
CA GLY A 332 1.40 -7.27 -22.31
C GLY A 332 0.93 -5.91 -21.74
N LEU A 333 1.56 -5.46 -20.65
CA LEU A 333 1.27 -4.18 -20.00
C LEU A 333 2.40 -3.18 -20.30
N ARG A 334 2.08 -2.07 -20.97
CA ARG A 334 3.03 -1.03 -21.33
C ARG A 334 3.03 0.09 -20.27
N GLN A 335 4.19 0.47 -19.77
CA GLN A 335 4.30 1.60 -18.86
C GLN A 335 3.89 2.92 -19.55
N VAL A 336 3.00 3.66 -18.91
CA VAL A 336 2.50 4.97 -19.37
C VAL A 336 3.13 6.12 -18.61
N SER A 337 3.17 6.02 -17.30
CA SER A 337 3.73 7.03 -16.41
C SER A 337 4.21 6.43 -15.11
N HIS A 338 5.06 7.15 -14.40
CA HIS A 338 5.53 6.77 -13.08
C HIS A 338 5.74 7.99 -12.20
N ASP A 339 5.74 7.78 -10.92
CA ASP A 339 6.10 8.74 -9.88
C ASP A 339 6.64 8.01 -8.65
N HIS A 340 7.27 8.73 -7.75
CA HIS A 340 7.69 8.20 -6.47
C HIS A 340 7.47 9.22 -5.35
N ALA A 341 7.27 8.74 -4.14
CA ALA A 341 7.19 9.57 -2.95
C ALA A 341 7.76 8.81 -1.77
N PHE A 342 8.81 9.37 -1.17
CA PHE A 342 9.56 8.78 -0.06
C PHE A 342 10.00 7.35 -0.40
N LEU A 343 9.41 6.34 0.23
CA LEU A 343 9.77 4.92 0.05
C LEU A 343 8.82 4.16 -0.90
N THR A 344 8.05 4.88 -1.70
CA THR A 344 7.10 4.27 -2.64
C THR A 344 7.37 4.72 -4.07
N LYS A 345 7.39 3.75 -4.96
CA LYS A 345 7.32 3.90 -6.41
C LYS A 345 5.90 3.59 -6.87
N ALA A 346 5.33 4.44 -7.70
CA ALA A 346 4.07 4.18 -8.38
C ALA A 346 4.28 4.17 -9.89
N VAL A 347 3.60 3.26 -10.57
CA VAL A 347 3.67 3.11 -12.02
C VAL A 347 2.27 2.88 -12.56
N LEU A 348 1.90 3.60 -13.60
CA LEU A 348 0.70 3.33 -14.38
C LEU A 348 1.10 2.53 -15.62
N PHE A 349 0.48 1.38 -15.78
CA PHE A 349 0.57 0.59 -16.99
C PHE A 349 -0.76 0.57 -17.71
N GLU A 350 -0.71 0.38 -19.03
CA GLU A 350 -1.87 0.22 -19.89
C GLU A 350 -1.76 -1.12 -20.63
N LYS A 351 -2.87 -1.87 -20.69
CA LYS A 351 -2.94 -3.08 -21.51
C LYS A 351 -2.98 -2.71 -22.99
N ALA A 352 -2.05 -3.29 -23.75
CA ALA A 352 -2.07 -3.17 -25.20
C ALA A 352 -3.41 -3.61 -25.80
N GLY A 353 -3.82 -2.94 -26.88
CA GLY A 353 -5.05 -3.24 -27.61
C GLY A 353 -4.95 -4.50 -28.47
#